data_6224ffc345b433abef785c282a406bc2
#
_entry.id   6224ffc345b433abef785c282a406bc2
#
_cell.length_a   1.000
_cell.length_b   1.000
_cell.length_c   1.000
_cell.angle_alpha   90.00
_cell.angle_beta   90.00
_cell.angle_gamma   90.00
#
_symmetry.space_group_name_H-M   'P 1'
#
loop_
_entity.id
_entity.type
_entity.pdbx_description
1 polymer ?
#
loop_
_entity_poly.entity_id
_entity_poly.type
_entity_poly.pdbx_seq_one_letter_code
_entity_poly.pdbx_strand_id
1 'polypeptide(L)'
;MPDITFEGVTYDCASDETVLDSLTRHGVLLPSGCRSGSCHACKVKAVKGTPPAAAQAGLKETLKAQNYFLACICTPEDELEIALADASEKLSATVIGKDWLNETVLRLRLSIPAGFSYQPGQFINLARDTDQLVRSYSLASIESDDFLELHIKRIPEGRMSNWACDTLQEGAQVSFFGPSGSCFYVPGNSEQALLLAGTGTGLAPLIGIARDAINAGHTGAIHLFHASHSAEGLYYRDELKALAAAHAQLSYTPCVLQGDKPEGALSGAVDQAVIDTLGDLAGYRVFLCGDAPVVELMQRSFFFAGVSMQEIYADAFAFTPAG
;
A
#
# COMPACT_ATOMS: atom_id res chain seq x y z
N MET A 1 -2.75 18.12 -31.15
CA MET A 1 -2.30 17.23 -30.07
C MET A 1 -1.67 18.15 -29.04
N PRO A 2 -1.94 17.99 -27.77
CA PRO A 2 -1.33 18.81 -26.74
C PRO A 2 0.17 18.49 -26.62
N ASP A 3 0.95 19.52 -26.29
CA ASP A 3 2.37 19.39 -26.05
C ASP A 3 2.65 19.37 -24.54
N ILE A 4 3.65 18.57 -24.13
CA ILE A 4 4.12 18.49 -22.75
C ILE A 4 5.52 19.08 -22.69
N THR A 5 5.71 20.15 -21.91
CA THR A 5 7.05 20.70 -21.65
C THR A 5 7.56 20.20 -20.30
N PHE A 6 8.73 19.54 -20.31
CA PHE A 6 9.41 19.06 -19.11
C PHE A 6 10.89 19.42 -19.16
N GLU A 7 11.41 20.05 -18.12
CA GLU A 7 12.81 20.53 -18.04
C GLU A 7 13.23 21.39 -19.26
N GLY A 8 12.29 22.18 -19.79
CA GLY A 8 12.52 23.09 -20.92
C GLY A 8 12.49 22.42 -22.30
N VAL A 9 12.23 21.12 -22.37
CA VAL A 9 12.06 20.38 -23.63
C VAL A 9 10.57 20.09 -23.85
N THR A 10 10.10 20.29 -25.08
CA THR A 10 8.71 20.04 -25.48
C THR A 10 8.59 18.70 -26.18
N TYR A 11 7.59 17.90 -25.78
CA TYR A 11 7.29 16.57 -26.27
C TYR A 11 5.85 16.54 -26.76
N ASP A 12 5.62 15.92 -27.92
CA ASP A 12 4.26 15.67 -28.42
C ASP A 12 3.55 14.59 -27.61
N CYS A 13 2.27 14.76 -27.36
CA CYS A 13 1.42 13.78 -26.69
C CYS A 13 0.25 13.40 -27.61
N ALA A 14 0.08 12.11 -27.89
CA ALA A 14 -1.03 11.62 -28.68
C ALA A 14 -2.36 11.82 -27.93
N SER A 15 -3.50 11.87 -28.64
CA SER A 15 -4.82 12.21 -28.06
C SER A 15 -5.32 11.20 -27.04
N ASP A 16 -4.83 9.98 -27.06
CA ASP A 16 -5.19 8.87 -26.16
C ASP A 16 -4.03 8.45 -25.23
N GLU A 17 -2.93 9.22 -25.26
CA GLU A 17 -1.71 8.93 -24.50
C GLU A 17 -1.71 9.68 -23.18
N THR A 18 -1.23 9.03 -22.10
CA THR A 18 -1.01 9.71 -20.84
C THR A 18 0.29 10.50 -20.85
N VAL A 19 0.40 11.51 -19.99
CA VAL A 19 1.65 12.26 -19.78
C VAL A 19 2.83 11.31 -19.48
N LEU A 20 2.60 10.28 -18.66
CA LEU A 20 3.64 9.30 -18.34
C LEU A 20 4.07 8.48 -19.57
N ASP A 21 3.11 8.05 -20.38
CA ASP A 21 3.40 7.21 -21.54
C ASP A 21 4.10 8.03 -22.64
N SER A 22 3.65 9.26 -22.90
CA SER A 22 4.30 10.18 -23.84
C SER A 22 5.75 10.42 -23.46
N LEU A 23 6.03 10.83 -22.23
CA LEU A 23 7.39 11.07 -21.77
C LEU A 23 8.25 9.80 -21.80
N THR A 24 7.68 8.64 -21.44
CA THR A 24 8.38 7.34 -21.52
C THR A 24 8.74 7.00 -22.97
N ARG A 25 7.83 7.22 -23.93
CA ARG A 25 8.06 7.02 -25.39
C ARG A 25 9.23 7.89 -25.90
N HIS A 26 9.39 9.08 -25.36
CA HIS A 26 10.50 9.98 -25.68
C HIS A 26 11.78 9.71 -24.86
N GLY A 27 11.81 8.66 -24.05
CA GLY A 27 12.98 8.27 -23.24
C GLY A 27 13.14 9.06 -21.95
N VAL A 28 12.12 9.83 -21.54
CA VAL A 28 12.10 10.56 -20.27
C VAL A 28 11.55 9.66 -19.17
N LEU A 29 12.31 9.47 -18.09
CA LEU A 29 11.94 8.60 -16.98
C LEU A 29 11.32 9.43 -15.86
N LEU A 30 10.02 9.30 -15.66
CA LEU A 30 9.34 9.78 -14.45
C LEU A 30 9.25 8.66 -13.40
N PRO A 31 9.29 9.00 -12.10
CA PRO A 31 8.94 8.06 -11.05
C PRO A 31 7.57 7.46 -11.34
N SER A 32 7.45 6.14 -11.36
CA SER A 32 6.18 5.46 -11.64
C SER A 32 6.05 4.14 -10.93
N GLY A 33 4.81 3.72 -10.64
CA GLY A 33 4.52 2.50 -9.90
C GLY A 33 3.33 1.74 -10.47
N CYS A 34 2.13 1.96 -9.94
CA CYS A 34 0.92 1.18 -10.24
C CYS A 34 0.30 1.47 -11.62
N ARG A 35 0.53 2.63 -12.21
CA ARG A 35 -0.07 3.12 -13.47
C ARG A 35 -1.61 3.24 -13.43
N SER A 36 -2.21 3.25 -12.24
CA SER A 36 -3.67 3.34 -12.04
C SER A 36 -4.10 4.50 -11.15
N GLY A 37 -3.19 5.43 -10.84
CA GLY A 37 -3.50 6.59 -10.00
C GLY A 37 -3.51 6.32 -8.49
N SER A 38 -3.29 5.08 -8.04
CA SER A 38 -3.46 4.71 -6.62
C SER A 38 -2.23 5.00 -5.74
N CYS A 39 -1.01 4.85 -6.27
CA CYS A 39 0.22 4.92 -5.47
C CYS A 39 0.86 6.30 -5.39
N HIS A 40 0.39 7.26 -6.16
CA HIS A 40 0.89 8.65 -6.26
C HIS A 40 2.39 8.79 -6.61
N ALA A 41 3.08 7.71 -6.98
CA ALA A 41 4.50 7.75 -7.33
C ALA A 41 4.82 8.64 -8.54
N CYS A 42 3.86 8.74 -9.48
CA CYS A 42 3.97 9.57 -10.68
C CYS A 42 3.41 11.00 -10.49
N LYS A 43 3.33 11.48 -9.26
CA LYS A 43 2.87 12.83 -8.95
C LYS A 43 3.86 13.86 -9.52
N VAL A 44 3.34 14.78 -10.32
CA VAL A 44 4.04 15.92 -10.90
C VAL A 44 3.23 17.19 -10.68
N LYS A 45 3.84 18.34 -10.87
CA LYS A 45 3.20 19.65 -10.76
C LYS A 45 3.05 20.28 -12.15
N ALA A 46 1.87 20.75 -12.49
CA ALA A 46 1.70 21.64 -13.63
C ALA A 46 2.20 23.05 -13.24
N VAL A 47 3.25 23.49 -13.92
CA VAL A 47 3.84 24.85 -13.78
C VAL A 47 3.05 25.82 -14.64
N LYS A 48 2.60 25.35 -15.82
CA LYS A 48 1.75 26.09 -16.74
C LYS A 48 0.69 25.15 -17.30
N GLY A 49 -0.49 25.67 -17.56
CA GLY A 49 -1.66 24.89 -17.95
C GLY A 49 -2.43 24.31 -16.75
N THR A 50 -3.54 23.66 -17.02
CA THR A 50 -4.41 23.08 -16.00
C THR A 50 -4.59 21.59 -16.28
N PRO A 51 -4.19 20.69 -15.36
CA PRO A 51 -4.42 19.27 -15.55
C PRO A 51 -5.92 18.96 -15.46
N PRO A 52 -6.42 17.98 -16.24
CA PRO A 52 -7.79 17.52 -16.12
C PRO A 52 -8.12 17.07 -14.69
N ALA A 53 -9.34 17.32 -14.23
CA ALA A 53 -9.79 16.95 -12.88
C ALA A 53 -9.62 15.43 -12.59
N ALA A 54 -9.81 14.59 -13.62
CA ALA A 54 -9.60 13.14 -13.51
C ALA A 54 -8.16 12.78 -13.14
N ALA A 55 -7.16 13.56 -13.61
CA ALA A 55 -5.75 13.36 -13.29
C ALA A 55 -5.39 13.72 -11.83
N GLN A 56 -6.30 14.39 -11.13
CA GLN A 56 -6.16 14.80 -9.72
C GLN A 56 -6.96 13.92 -8.75
N ALA A 57 -7.57 12.84 -9.26
CA ALA A 57 -8.33 11.92 -8.42
C ALA A 57 -7.47 11.33 -7.30
N GLY A 58 -8.01 11.30 -6.07
CA GLY A 58 -7.31 10.77 -4.89
C GLY A 58 -6.28 11.70 -4.26
N LEU A 59 -5.93 12.83 -4.89
CA LEU A 59 -5.05 13.83 -4.28
C LEU A 59 -5.79 14.67 -3.22
N LYS A 60 -5.06 15.08 -2.18
CA LYS A 60 -5.55 16.06 -1.18
C LYS A 60 -5.87 17.38 -1.86
N GLU A 61 -6.89 18.08 -1.38
CA GLU A 61 -7.30 19.38 -1.93
C GLU A 61 -6.15 20.40 -1.96
N THR A 62 -5.28 20.37 -0.96
CA THR A 62 -4.07 21.22 -0.90
C THR A 62 -3.09 20.94 -2.05
N LEU A 63 -2.99 19.70 -2.52
CA LEU A 63 -2.16 19.36 -3.68
C LEU A 63 -2.85 19.77 -4.98
N LYS A 64 -4.17 19.54 -5.09
CA LYS A 64 -4.96 20.00 -6.25
C LYS A 64 -4.87 21.51 -6.43
N ALA A 65 -5.01 22.27 -5.33
CA ALA A 65 -4.87 23.74 -5.34
C ALA A 65 -3.49 24.24 -5.80
N GLN A 66 -2.47 23.39 -5.68
CA GLN A 66 -1.10 23.66 -6.16
C GLN A 66 -0.83 23.07 -7.55
N ASN A 67 -1.87 22.61 -8.26
CA ASN A 67 -1.78 21.98 -9.58
C ASN A 67 -0.94 20.69 -9.63
N TYR A 68 -0.87 19.93 -8.52
CA TYR A 68 -0.30 18.59 -8.58
C TYR A 68 -1.30 17.63 -9.25
N PHE A 69 -0.78 16.68 -10.02
CA PHE A 69 -1.58 15.65 -10.68
C PHE A 69 -0.77 14.35 -10.87
N LEU A 70 -1.44 13.29 -11.29
CA LEU A 70 -0.87 11.96 -11.48
C LEU A 70 -0.62 11.71 -12.97
N ALA A 71 0.64 11.72 -13.40
CA ALA A 71 1.02 11.61 -14.81
C ALA A 71 0.51 10.33 -15.50
N CYS A 72 0.34 9.22 -14.74
CA CYS A 72 -0.10 7.94 -15.31
C CYS A 72 -1.60 7.86 -15.66
N ILE A 73 -2.40 8.83 -15.22
CA ILE A 73 -3.84 8.92 -15.53
C ILE A 73 -4.21 10.28 -16.13
N CYS A 74 -3.21 11.08 -16.50
CA CYS A 74 -3.40 12.37 -17.14
C CYS A 74 -3.32 12.22 -18.65
N THR A 75 -4.45 12.28 -19.34
CA THR A 75 -4.51 12.52 -20.79
C THR A 75 -4.75 14.02 -20.95
N PRO A 76 -3.73 14.80 -21.36
CA PRO A 76 -3.84 16.25 -21.41
C PRO A 76 -4.80 16.69 -22.53
N GLU A 77 -5.62 17.69 -22.24
CA GLU A 77 -6.53 18.31 -23.24
C GLU A 77 -5.86 19.53 -23.90
N ASP A 78 -5.02 20.23 -23.13
CA ASP A 78 -4.26 21.40 -23.54
C ASP A 78 -2.76 21.24 -23.24
N GLU A 79 -1.94 22.19 -23.69
CA GLU A 79 -0.51 22.23 -23.39
C GLU A 79 -0.24 22.29 -21.87
N LEU A 80 0.69 21.45 -21.42
CA LEU A 80 1.14 21.44 -20.03
C LEU A 80 2.65 21.62 -19.94
N GLU A 81 3.08 22.56 -19.11
CA GLU A 81 4.46 22.61 -18.62
C GLU A 81 4.50 22.00 -17.22
N ILE A 82 5.32 20.97 -17.04
CA ILE A 82 5.34 20.17 -15.80
C ILE A 82 6.72 20.15 -15.15
N ALA A 83 6.73 20.01 -13.84
CA ALA A 83 7.92 19.78 -13.04
C ALA A 83 7.71 18.54 -12.15
N LEU A 84 8.82 17.91 -11.75
CA LEU A 84 8.75 16.89 -10.69
C LEU A 84 8.19 17.51 -9.40
N ALA A 85 7.51 16.70 -8.61
CA ALA A 85 7.17 17.05 -7.24
C ALA A 85 8.45 17.49 -6.52
N ASP A 86 8.36 18.52 -5.68
CA ASP A 86 9.54 19.12 -5.03
C ASP A 86 10.46 18.06 -4.43
N ALA A 87 11.77 18.23 -4.61
CA ALA A 87 12.80 17.32 -4.06
C ALA A 87 12.71 17.20 -2.52
N SER A 88 12.08 18.13 -1.84
CA SER A 88 11.77 18.12 -0.40
C SER A 88 10.80 16.98 -0.01
N GLU A 89 10.08 16.37 -0.95
CA GLU A 89 9.20 15.22 -0.71
C GLU A 89 9.90 13.86 -0.86
N LYS A 90 11.12 13.84 -1.40
CA LYS A 90 11.96 12.65 -1.49
C LYS A 90 12.80 12.52 -0.22
N LEU A 91 12.53 11.44 0.52
CA LEU A 91 13.23 11.15 1.76
C LEU A 91 14.26 10.06 1.54
N SER A 92 15.28 10.05 2.40
CA SER A 92 16.32 9.02 2.40
C SER A 92 16.34 8.28 3.72
N ALA A 93 16.53 6.96 3.68
CA ALA A 93 16.64 6.09 4.84
C ALA A 93 17.77 5.07 4.65
N THR A 94 18.30 4.57 5.76
CA THR A 94 19.29 3.50 5.77
C THR A 94 18.59 2.16 5.99
N VAL A 95 18.97 1.15 5.24
CA VAL A 95 18.58 -0.25 5.53
C VAL A 95 19.27 -0.71 6.82
N ILE A 96 18.48 -0.98 7.85
CA ILE A 96 18.99 -1.36 9.18
C ILE A 96 18.69 -2.83 9.55
N GLY A 97 17.92 -3.52 8.72
CA GLY A 97 17.64 -4.94 8.90
C GLY A 97 17.02 -5.56 7.66
N LYS A 98 17.37 -6.81 7.41
CA LYS A 98 16.91 -7.58 6.27
C LYS A 98 16.88 -9.07 6.61
N ASP A 99 15.68 -9.62 6.76
CA ASP A 99 15.48 -11.03 7.11
C ASP A 99 14.22 -11.62 6.46
N TRP A 100 14.17 -12.93 6.31
CA TRP A 100 13.05 -13.61 5.64
C TRP A 100 11.98 -14.01 6.66
N LEU A 101 10.72 -13.64 6.37
CA LEU A 101 9.54 -14.05 7.15
C LEU A 101 9.03 -15.44 6.74
N ASN A 102 9.21 -15.79 5.47
CA ASN A 102 9.06 -17.12 4.90
C ASN A 102 9.93 -17.21 3.62
N GLU A 103 9.82 -18.27 2.82
CA GLU A 103 10.63 -18.46 1.61
C GLU A 103 10.42 -17.37 0.54
N THR A 104 9.32 -16.62 0.59
CA THR A 104 8.95 -15.64 -0.45
C THR A 104 8.75 -14.21 0.05
N VAL A 105 8.70 -13.98 1.35
CA VAL A 105 8.44 -12.66 1.93
C VAL A 105 9.65 -12.19 2.72
N LEU A 106 10.26 -11.13 2.24
CA LEU A 106 11.36 -10.42 2.90
C LEU A 106 10.79 -9.38 3.85
N ARG A 107 11.32 -9.32 5.08
CA ARG A 107 11.19 -8.20 6.00
C ARG A 107 12.34 -7.24 5.79
N LEU A 108 12.02 -6.01 5.39
CA LEU A 108 12.98 -4.93 5.22
C LEU A 108 12.71 -3.86 6.27
N ARG A 109 13.73 -3.51 7.07
CA ARG A 109 13.65 -2.43 8.04
C ARG A 109 14.53 -1.27 7.62
N LEU A 110 13.95 -0.06 7.72
CA LEU A 110 14.60 1.19 7.35
C LEU A 110 14.68 2.10 8.57
N SER A 111 15.73 2.90 8.67
CA SER A 111 15.79 3.99 9.65
C SER A 111 14.67 5.01 9.39
N ILE A 112 14.18 5.66 10.44
CA ILE A 112 13.18 6.73 10.32
C ILE A 112 13.92 8.05 10.03
N PRO A 113 13.63 8.72 8.91
CA PRO A 113 14.19 10.05 8.65
C PRO A 113 13.69 11.08 9.66
N ALA A 114 14.52 12.05 9.99
CA ALA A 114 14.14 13.13 10.90
C ALA A 114 12.91 13.88 10.38
N GLY A 115 11.91 14.06 11.24
CA GLY A 115 10.66 14.74 10.90
C GLY A 115 9.66 13.92 10.09
N PHE A 116 9.96 12.66 9.77
CA PHE A 116 9.00 11.78 9.12
C PHE A 116 7.99 11.25 10.14
N SER A 117 6.71 11.41 9.84
CA SER A 117 5.60 10.85 10.61
C SER A 117 4.60 10.18 9.69
N TYR A 118 3.95 9.13 10.17
CA TYR A 118 2.97 8.35 9.38
C TYR A 118 1.88 7.79 10.29
N GLN A 119 0.79 7.32 9.68
CA GLN A 119 -0.20 6.52 10.37
C GLN A 119 0.05 5.04 10.02
N PRO A 120 0.15 4.13 11.02
CA PRO A 120 0.31 2.70 10.76
C PRO A 120 -0.78 2.16 9.82
N GLY A 121 -0.38 1.45 8.78
CA GLY A 121 -1.27 1.05 7.67
C GLY A 121 -1.15 1.90 6.41
N GLN A 122 -0.55 3.10 6.48
CA GLN A 122 -0.14 3.83 5.28
C GLN A 122 1.01 3.14 4.57
N PHE A 123 1.31 3.57 3.34
CA PHE A 123 2.43 3.05 2.55
C PHE A 123 3.44 4.14 2.18
N ILE A 124 4.65 3.71 1.88
CA ILE A 124 5.68 4.53 1.24
C ILE A 124 5.93 4.02 -0.18
N ASN A 125 6.39 4.90 -1.03
CA ASN A 125 6.81 4.59 -2.39
C ASN A 125 8.34 4.47 -2.41
N LEU A 126 8.85 3.24 -2.24
CA LEU A 126 10.28 2.94 -2.27
C LEU A 126 10.81 3.15 -3.69
N ALA A 127 11.90 3.90 -3.83
CA ALA A 127 12.51 4.24 -5.09
C ALA A 127 13.85 3.52 -5.28
N ARG A 128 14.09 3.06 -6.51
CA ARG A 128 15.40 2.63 -7.00
C ARG A 128 15.91 3.69 -7.95
N ASP A 129 16.88 4.49 -7.49
CA ASP A 129 17.31 5.69 -8.19
C ASP A 129 18.01 5.43 -9.53
N THR A 130 18.59 4.23 -9.71
CA THR A 130 19.33 3.88 -10.93
C THR A 130 18.48 3.86 -12.21
N ASP A 131 17.18 3.58 -12.08
CA ASP A 131 16.24 3.48 -13.21
C ASP A 131 14.87 4.08 -12.91
N GLN A 132 14.79 4.93 -11.89
CA GLN A 132 13.56 5.62 -11.43
C GLN A 132 12.39 4.68 -11.16
N LEU A 133 12.67 3.40 -10.87
CA LEU A 133 11.65 2.44 -10.53
C LEU A 133 11.12 2.69 -9.13
N VAL A 134 9.80 2.81 -9.00
CA VAL A 134 9.12 3.05 -7.72
C VAL A 134 8.07 1.98 -7.50
N ARG A 135 7.96 1.48 -6.25
CA ARG A 135 6.90 0.56 -5.83
C ARG A 135 6.43 0.91 -4.43
N SER A 136 5.14 0.78 -4.25
CA SER A 136 4.48 1.02 -2.96
C SER A 136 4.64 -0.18 -2.03
N TYR A 137 4.98 0.10 -0.77
CA TYR A 137 5.02 -0.89 0.29
C TYR A 137 4.38 -0.33 1.55
N SER A 138 3.41 -1.05 2.08
CA SER A 138 2.70 -0.64 3.29
C SER A 138 3.57 -0.86 4.52
N LEU A 139 3.41 0.03 5.50
CA LEU A 139 4.15 0.04 6.75
C LEU A 139 3.50 -0.92 7.75
N ALA A 140 4.26 -1.92 8.19
CA ALA A 140 3.90 -2.87 9.24
C ALA A 140 4.29 -2.36 10.63
N SER A 141 5.22 -1.39 10.70
CA SER A 141 5.66 -0.73 11.92
C SER A 141 4.62 0.25 12.45
N ILE A 142 4.78 0.63 13.72
CA ILE A 142 4.02 1.67 14.41
C ILE A 142 4.94 2.79 14.88
N GLU A 143 4.39 3.92 15.32
CA GLU A 143 5.17 5.10 15.69
C GLU A 143 6.16 4.84 16.85
N SER A 144 5.84 3.89 17.74
CA SER A 144 6.73 3.51 18.84
C SER A 144 7.86 2.57 18.46
N ASP A 145 7.87 2.05 17.24
CA ASP A 145 9.02 1.32 16.69
C ASP A 145 10.11 2.35 16.29
N ASP A 146 11.36 1.97 16.41
CA ASP A 146 12.51 2.81 16.04
C ASP A 146 12.93 2.60 14.56
N PHE A 147 12.06 1.99 13.76
CA PHE A 147 12.26 1.66 12.34
C PHE A 147 10.94 1.72 11.56
N LEU A 148 11.07 1.80 10.23
CA LEU A 148 9.99 1.51 9.28
C LEU A 148 10.13 0.06 8.83
N GLU A 149 9.05 -0.73 8.91
CA GLU A 149 9.05 -2.14 8.50
C GLU A 149 8.18 -2.34 7.25
N LEU A 150 8.78 -2.98 6.24
CA LEU A 150 8.13 -3.34 4.97
C LEU A 150 8.18 -4.85 4.78
N HIS A 151 7.07 -5.45 4.33
CA HIS A 151 7.01 -6.85 3.93
C HIS A 151 6.99 -6.94 2.39
N ILE A 152 8.08 -7.41 1.81
CA ILE A 152 8.27 -7.44 0.36
C ILE A 152 8.14 -8.87 -0.14
N LYS A 153 7.05 -9.18 -0.86
CA LYS A 153 6.90 -10.46 -1.54
C LYS A 153 7.82 -10.51 -2.75
N ARG A 154 8.66 -11.54 -2.82
CA ARG A 154 9.46 -11.83 -4.01
C ARG A 154 8.55 -12.28 -5.13
N ILE A 155 8.54 -11.52 -6.22
CA ILE A 155 7.76 -11.82 -7.42
C ILE A 155 8.69 -12.39 -8.48
N PRO A 156 8.37 -13.53 -9.13
CA PRO A 156 9.13 -14.01 -10.28
C PRO A 156 9.30 -12.89 -11.31
N GLU A 157 10.54 -12.65 -11.74
CA GLU A 157 10.92 -11.58 -12.69
C GLU A 157 10.62 -10.15 -12.19
N GLY A 158 10.19 -9.98 -10.95
CA GLY A 158 9.87 -8.68 -10.36
C GLY A 158 11.11 -7.81 -10.17
N ARG A 159 11.22 -6.70 -10.91
CA ARG A 159 12.41 -5.84 -10.93
C ARG A 159 12.72 -5.23 -9.55
N MET A 160 11.71 -4.72 -8.82
CA MET A 160 11.90 -4.10 -7.51
C MET A 160 12.07 -5.15 -6.41
N SER A 161 11.21 -6.18 -6.38
CA SER A 161 11.25 -7.20 -5.33
C SER A 161 12.57 -8.01 -5.40
N ASN A 162 13.05 -8.37 -6.60
CA ASN A 162 14.33 -9.07 -6.75
C ASN A 162 15.51 -8.16 -6.38
N TRP A 163 15.47 -6.87 -6.73
CA TRP A 163 16.49 -5.92 -6.25
C TRP A 163 16.51 -5.85 -4.72
N ALA A 164 15.35 -5.72 -4.06
CA ALA A 164 15.28 -5.69 -2.60
C ALA A 164 15.76 -7.00 -1.98
N CYS A 165 15.40 -8.14 -2.58
CA CYS A 165 15.77 -9.46 -2.07
C CYS A 165 17.26 -9.81 -2.29
N ASP A 166 17.80 -9.52 -3.47
CA ASP A 166 19.08 -10.07 -3.91
C ASP A 166 20.23 -9.06 -3.90
N THR A 167 19.93 -7.77 -4.10
CA THR A 167 20.95 -6.73 -4.31
C THR A 167 21.09 -5.79 -3.12
N LEU A 168 19.97 -5.37 -2.55
CA LEU A 168 19.96 -4.42 -1.43
C LEU A 168 20.61 -5.04 -0.20
N GLN A 169 21.52 -4.31 0.44
CA GLN A 169 22.26 -4.77 1.62
C GLN A 169 21.97 -3.88 2.82
N GLU A 170 22.15 -4.40 4.03
CA GLU A 170 22.18 -3.58 5.25
C GLU A 170 23.25 -2.50 5.16
N GLY A 171 22.97 -1.32 5.67
CA GLY A 171 23.80 -0.13 5.55
C GLY A 171 23.59 0.68 4.26
N ALA A 172 22.90 0.12 3.25
CA ALA A 172 22.61 0.84 2.01
C ALA A 172 21.62 2.00 2.24
N GLN A 173 21.81 3.08 1.50
CA GLN A 173 20.85 4.19 1.44
C GLN A 173 19.76 3.88 0.40
N VAL A 174 18.52 4.14 0.75
CA VAL A 174 17.38 4.04 -0.15
C VAL A 174 16.59 5.33 -0.10
N SER A 175 15.95 5.66 -1.22
CA SER A 175 15.06 6.82 -1.30
C SER A 175 13.60 6.36 -1.31
N PHE A 176 12.72 7.19 -0.78
CA PHE A 176 11.28 6.94 -0.85
C PHE A 176 10.47 8.24 -0.83
N PHE A 177 9.18 8.14 -1.16
CA PHE A 177 8.19 9.21 -1.10
C PHE A 177 7.05 8.78 -0.20
N GLY A 178 6.34 9.70 0.41
CA GLY A 178 5.18 9.39 1.25
C GLY A 178 5.22 10.12 2.59
N PRO A 179 4.41 9.67 3.59
CA PRO A 179 3.49 8.54 3.51
C PRO A 179 2.26 8.84 2.65
N SER A 180 1.59 7.78 2.18
CA SER A 180 0.36 7.85 1.40
C SER A 180 -0.64 6.79 1.85
N GLY A 181 -1.90 6.93 1.42
CA GLY A 181 -2.96 5.98 1.76
C GLY A 181 -3.88 6.50 2.86
N SER A 182 -5.10 5.92 2.90
CA SER A 182 -6.15 6.27 3.87
C SER A 182 -6.65 5.05 4.66
N CYS A 183 -5.98 3.90 4.53
CA CYS A 183 -6.30 2.67 5.24
C CYS A 183 -5.47 2.62 6.54
N PHE A 184 -5.93 3.30 7.58
CA PHE A 184 -5.28 3.36 8.89
C PHE A 184 -6.31 3.54 10.00
N TYR A 185 -5.95 3.19 11.24
CA TYR A 185 -6.81 3.36 12.40
C TYR A 185 -6.94 4.85 12.75
N VAL A 186 -8.16 5.27 13.06
CA VAL A 186 -8.44 6.59 13.60
C VAL A 186 -9.14 6.40 14.95
N PRO A 187 -8.57 6.88 16.06
CA PRO A 187 -9.21 6.86 17.36
C PRO A 187 -10.58 7.56 17.32
N GLY A 188 -11.53 7.06 18.09
CA GLY A 188 -12.89 7.62 18.15
C GLY A 188 -13.76 6.73 19.04
N ASN A 189 -14.46 5.76 18.46
CA ASN A 189 -15.19 4.77 19.23
C ASN A 189 -14.26 3.59 19.59
N SER A 190 -13.69 3.61 20.80
CA SER A 190 -12.74 2.59 21.25
C SER A 190 -13.37 1.21 21.51
N GLU A 191 -14.70 1.11 21.53
CA GLU A 191 -15.44 -0.15 21.74
C GLU A 191 -15.95 -0.76 20.41
N GLN A 192 -15.83 -0.04 19.29
CA GLN A 192 -16.28 -0.49 17.98
C GLN A 192 -15.50 -1.75 17.57
N ALA A 193 -16.19 -2.81 17.16
CA ALA A 193 -15.51 -3.99 16.64
C ALA A 193 -14.72 -3.69 15.34
N LEU A 194 -13.48 -4.15 15.27
CA LEU A 194 -12.60 -4.02 14.10
C LEU A 194 -12.45 -5.36 13.40
N LEU A 195 -12.63 -5.36 12.08
CA LEU A 195 -12.32 -6.47 11.20
C LEU A 195 -11.15 -6.08 10.29
N LEU A 196 -10.06 -6.81 10.40
CA LEU A 196 -8.87 -6.67 9.58
C LEU A 196 -8.74 -7.93 8.73
N ALA A 197 -8.93 -7.83 7.42
CA ALA A 197 -8.86 -8.98 6.52
C ALA A 197 -7.93 -8.71 5.33
N GLY A 198 -6.98 -9.61 5.10
CA GLY A 198 -6.00 -9.40 4.02
C GLY A 198 -5.39 -10.66 3.45
N THR A 199 -4.81 -10.51 2.26
CA THR A 199 -4.17 -11.60 1.52
C THR A 199 -2.68 -11.35 1.33
N GLY A 200 -1.88 -12.41 1.51
CA GLY A 200 -0.43 -12.33 1.29
C GLY A 200 0.23 -11.19 2.10
N THR A 201 0.98 -10.33 1.43
CA THR A 201 1.63 -9.16 2.09
C THR A 201 0.66 -8.03 2.45
N GLY A 202 -0.63 -8.14 2.15
CA GLY A 202 -1.67 -7.30 2.76
C GLY A 202 -1.74 -7.44 4.28
N LEU A 203 -1.10 -8.45 4.85
CA LEU A 203 -0.89 -8.56 6.28
C LEU A 203 -0.07 -7.40 6.87
N ALA A 204 0.90 -6.84 6.14
CA ALA A 204 1.79 -5.80 6.63
C ALA A 204 1.05 -4.58 7.20
N PRO A 205 0.18 -3.89 6.43
CA PRO A 205 -0.59 -2.76 6.98
C PRO A 205 -1.53 -3.17 8.10
N LEU A 206 -2.11 -4.39 8.04
CA LEU A 206 -3.03 -4.87 9.07
C LEU A 206 -2.36 -5.11 10.43
N ILE A 207 -1.09 -5.54 10.45
CA ILE A 207 -0.28 -5.62 11.67
C ILE A 207 -0.09 -4.22 12.26
N GLY A 208 0.29 -3.25 11.44
CA GLY A 208 0.44 -1.86 11.87
C GLY A 208 -0.86 -1.32 12.47
N ILE A 209 -1.99 -1.47 11.77
CA ILE A 209 -3.31 -1.03 12.22
C ILE A 209 -3.72 -1.69 13.55
N ALA A 210 -3.54 -3.02 13.68
CA ALA A 210 -3.90 -3.74 14.90
C ALA A 210 -3.07 -3.27 16.11
N ARG A 211 -1.77 -3.13 15.94
CA ARG A 211 -0.84 -2.66 16.98
C ARG A 211 -1.13 -1.20 17.36
N ASP A 212 -1.41 -0.36 16.38
CA ASP A 212 -1.76 1.05 16.61
C ASP A 212 -3.07 1.19 17.38
N ALA A 213 -4.12 0.46 17.00
CA ALA A 213 -5.38 0.43 17.73
C ALA A 213 -5.19 -0.01 19.18
N ILE A 214 -4.42 -1.07 19.43
CA ILE A 214 -4.09 -1.54 20.79
C ILE A 214 -3.35 -0.45 21.58
N ASN A 215 -2.34 0.17 20.99
CA ASN A 215 -1.56 1.24 21.65
C ASN A 215 -2.39 2.49 21.92
N ALA A 216 -3.37 2.79 21.07
CA ALA A 216 -4.33 3.88 21.26
C ALA A 216 -5.40 3.57 22.33
N GLY A 217 -5.35 2.40 22.97
CA GLY A 217 -6.29 2.00 24.01
C GLY A 217 -7.63 1.49 23.50
N HIS A 218 -7.68 0.93 22.29
CA HIS A 218 -8.87 0.28 21.75
C HIS A 218 -9.25 -0.95 22.59
N THR A 219 -10.51 -1.04 22.99
CA THR A 219 -11.05 -2.08 23.89
C THR A 219 -12.04 -3.02 23.21
N GLY A 220 -12.60 -2.61 22.06
CA GLY A 220 -13.48 -3.44 21.25
C GLY A 220 -12.74 -4.65 20.63
N ALA A 221 -13.50 -5.64 20.19
CA ALA A 221 -12.94 -6.82 19.54
C ALA A 221 -12.17 -6.44 18.26
N ILE A 222 -10.99 -7.03 18.06
CA ILE A 222 -10.17 -6.90 16.87
C ILE A 222 -10.03 -8.30 16.25
N HIS A 223 -10.62 -8.52 15.08
CA HIS A 223 -10.54 -9.78 14.36
C HIS A 223 -9.60 -9.64 13.16
N LEU A 224 -8.44 -10.30 13.21
CA LEU A 224 -7.45 -10.28 12.14
C LEU A 224 -7.47 -11.60 11.37
N PHE A 225 -7.88 -11.55 10.10
CA PHE A 225 -7.87 -12.66 9.17
C PHE A 225 -6.74 -12.48 8.15
N HIS A 226 -5.82 -13.44 8.12
CA HIS A 226 -4.72 -13.47 7.15
C HIS A 226 -4.89 -14.64 6.19
N ALA A 227 -5.16 -14.35 4.93
CA ALA A 227 -5.36 -15.35 3.91
C ALA A 227 -4.15 -15.52 3.00
N SER A 228 -3.95 -16.76 2.57
CA SER A 228 -2.99 -17.14 1.54
C SER A 228 -3.59 -18.18 0.61
N HIS A 229 -3.00 -18.31 -0.59
CA HIS A 229 -3.40 -19.34 -1.54
C HIS A 229 -3.13 -20.75 -0.97
N SER A 230 -1.96 -20.94 -0.34
CA SER A 230 -1.54 -22.18 0.32
C SER A 230 -0.91 -21.89 1.68
N ALA A 231 -0.64 -22.95 2.46
CA ALA A 231 -0.08 -22.84 3.80
C ALA A 231 1.31 -22.15 3.82
N GLU A 232 2.13 -22.39 2.81
CA GLU A 232 3.49 -21.85 2.67
C GLU A 232 3.48 -20.32 2.51
N GLY A 233 2.39 -19.76 2.01
CA GLY A 233 2.23 -18.31 1.86
C GLY A 233 1.86 -17.59 3.14
N LEU A 234 1.45 -18.31 4.20
CA LEU A 234 1.22 -17.74 5.51
C LEU A 234 2.55 -17.45 6.20
N TYR A 235 2.70 -16.27 6.77
CA TYR A 235 3.90 -15.85 7.50
C TYR A 235 3.52 -15.05 8.74
N TYR A 236 4.48 -14.76 9.62
CA TYR A 236 4.31 -13.98 10.85
C TYR A 236 3.30 -14.59 11.84
N ARG A 237 3.08 -15.91 11.72
CA ARG A 237 2.02 -16.62 12.45
C ARG A 237 2.26 -16.69 13.94
N ASP A 238 3.51 -16.96 14.35
CA ASP A 238 3.85 -17.15 15.76
C ASP A 238 3.84 -15.79 16.48
N GLU A 239 4.30 -14.74 15.83
CA GLU A 239 4.23 -13.36 16.32
C GLU A 239 2.78 -12.90 16.51
N LEU A 240 1.88 -13.20 15.55
CA LEU A 240 0.46 -12.86 15.64
C LEU A 240 -0.27 -13.68 16.71
N LYS A 241 0.08 -14.96 16.88
CA LYS A 241 -0.43 -15.77 18.00
C LYS A 241 0.03 -15.21 19.34
N ALA A 242 1.31 -14.81 19.45
CA ALA A 242 1.84 -14.20 20.65
C ALA A 242 1.16 -12.85 20.96
N LEU A 243 0.95 -12.04 19.92
CA LEU A 243 0.23 -10.77 20.05
C LEU A 243 -1.22 -10.99 20.53
N ALA A 244 -1.93 -11.95 19.94
CA ALA A 244 -3.29 -12.30 20.36
C ALA A 244 -3.35 -12.88 21.77
N ALA A 245 -2.34 -13.65 22.19
CA ALA A 245 -2.25 -14.15 23.56
C ALA A 245 -1.98 -13.04 24.59
N ALA A 246 -1.29 -11.96 24.20
CA ALA A 246 -1.00 -10.81 25.06
C ALA A 246 -2.18 -9.81 25.15
N HIS A 247 -3.12 -9.83 24.20
CA HIS A 247 -4.21 -8.85 24.08
C HIS A 247 -5.54 -9.56 23.88
N ALA A 248 -6.34 -9.68 24.95
CA ALA A 248 -7.59 -10.44 24.96
C ALA A 248 -8.65 -9.97 23.93
N GLN A 249 -8.58 -8.69 23.51
CA GLN A 249 -9.45 -8.14 22.46
C GLN A 249 -9.04 -8.54 21.04
N LEU A 250 -7.80 -9.05 20.82
CA LEU A 250 -7.32 -9.45 19.51
C LEU A 250 -7.50 -10.96 19.27
N SER A 251 -8.06 -11.31 18.15
CA SER A 251 -8.06 -12.67 17.61
C SER A 251 -7.32 -12.73 16.27
N TYR A 252 -6.54 -13.79 16.05
CA TYR A 252 -5.85 -14.05 14.79
C TYR A 252 -6.34 -15.35 14.16
N THR A 253 -6.81 -15.26 12.92
CA THR A 253 -7.34 -16.40 12.16
C THR A 253 -6.62 -16.51 10.81
N PRO A 254 -5.71 -17.46 10.63
CA PRO A 254 -5.14 -17.76 9.32
C PRO A 254 -6.16 -18.47 8.43
N CYS A 255 -6.14 -18.16 7.11
CA CYS A 255 -7.02 -18.76 6.11
C CYS A 255 -6.17 -19.31 4.95
N VAL A 256 -6.53 -20.50 4.45
CA VAL A 256 -5.87 -21.14 3.31
C VAL A 256 -6.90 -21.44 2.24
N LEU A 257 -6.70 -20.90 1.03
CA LEU A 257 -7.66 -21.09 -0.07
C LEU A 257 -7.66 -22.52 -0.59
N GLN A 258 -6.46 -23.13 -0.74
CA GLN A 258 -6.28 -24.46 -1.31
C GLN A 258 -5.17 -25.24 -0.60
N GLY A 259 -5.29 -26.57 -0.63
CA GLY A 259 -4.31 -27.50 -0.06
C GLY A 259 -4.49 -27.77 1.43
N ASP A 260 -3.45 -28.36 2.03
CA ASP A 260 -3.43 -28.66 3.45
C ASP A 260 -3.33 -27.36 4.26
N LYS A 261 -4.03 -27.34 5.39
CA LYS A 261 -4.03 -26.18 6.27
C LYS A 261 -3.32 -26.49 7.58
N PRO A 262 -2.56 -25.53 8.12
CA PRO A 262 -1.99 -25.68 9.45
C PRO A 262 -3.08 -25.66 10.53
N GLU A 263 -2.75 -26.20 11.70
CA GLU A 263 -3.65 -26.18 12.85
C GLU A 263 -4.16 -24.76 13.17
N GLY A 264 -5.46 -24.66 13.41
CA GLY A 264 -6.14 -23.39 13.69
C GLY A 264 -6.45 -22.53 12.45
N ALA A 265 -6.08 -22.96 11.24
CA ALA A 265 -6.44 -22.23 10.02
C ALA A 265 -7.83 -22.65 9.49
N LEU A 266 -8.52 -21.71 8.87
CA LEU A 266 -9.75 -21.94 8.10
C LEU A 266 -9.41 -22.28 6.65
N SER A 267 -10.31 -23.04 5.98
CA SER A 267 -10.19 -23.35 4.55
C SER A 267 -11.20 -22.54 3.74
N GLY A 268 -10.82 -22.16 2.51
CA GLY A 268 -11.70 -21.50 1.56
C GLY A 268 -11.41 -20.01 1.39
N ALA A 269 -12.32 -19.31 0.70
CA ALA A 269 -12.19 -17.89 0.44
C ALA A 269 -12.32 -17.08 1.74
N VAL A 270 -11.49 -16.05 1.88
CA VAL A 270 -11.40 -15.30 3.14
C VAL A 270 -12.68 -14.54 3.49
N ASP A 271 -13.39 -14.02 2.50
CA ASP A 271 -14.67 -13.32 2.72
C ASP A 271 -15.73 -14.28 3.31
N GLN A 272 -15.84 -15.49 2.77
CA GLN A 272 -16.75 -16.49 3.30
C GLN A 272 -16.31 -16.96 4.69
N ALA A 273 -15.01 -17.20 4.90
CA ALA A 273 -14.47 -17.59 6.20
C ALA A 273 -14.76 -16.55 7.30
N VAL A 274 -14.68 -15.27 6.97
CA VAL A 274 -15.07 -14.18 7.88
C VAL A 274 -16.55 -14.22 8.20
N ILE A 275 -17.43 -14.31 7.18
CA ILE A 275 -18.89 -14.33 7.36
C ILE A 275 -19.33 -15.57 8.17
N ASP A 276 -18.77 -16.74 7.87
CA ASP A 276 -19.07 -17.97 8.60
C ASP A 276 -18.64 -17.90 10.07
N THR A 277 -17.58 -17.14 10.37
CA THR A 277 -17.04 -17.00 11.73
C THR A 277 -17.76 -15.93 12.55
N LEU A 278 -18.04 -14.76 11.95
CA LEU A 278 -18.53 -13.58 12.66
C LEU A 278 -20.02 -13.33 12.47
N GLY A 279 -20.64 -13.87 11.41
CA GLY A 279 -22.04 -13.67 11.10
C GLY A 279 -22.35 -12.26 10.61
N ASP A 280 -23.22 -11.56 11.32
CA ASP A 280 -23.61 -10.17 11.02
C ASP A 280 -22.45 -9.20 11.32
N LEU A 281 -22.07 -8.42 10.32
CA LEU A 281 -20.98 -7.44 10.42
C LEU A 281 -21.48 -6.00 10.61
N ALA A 282 -22.75 -5.80 10.94
CA ALA A 282 -23.28 -4.47 11.24
C ALA A 282 -22.52 -3.82 12.40
N GLY A 283 -22.09 -2.57 12.21
CA GLY A 283 -21.35 -1.81 13.23
C GLY A 283 -19.84 -2.05 13.25
N TYR A 284 -19.32 -3.00 12.46
CA TYR A 284 -17.87 -3.16 12.33
C TYR A 284 -17.23 -2.02 11.54
N ARG A 285 -16.01 -1.65 11.95
CA ARG A 285 -15.05 -0.94 11.10
C ARG A 285 -14.12 -1.96 10.45
N VAL A 286 -13.94 -1.87 9.13
CA VAL A 286 -13.30 -2.90 8.32
C VAL A 286 -12.09 -2.34 7.60
N PHE A 287 -10.96 -3.05 7.67
CA PHE A 287 -9.71 -2.75 6.98
C PHE A 287 -9.34 -3.92 6.06
N LEU A 288 -9.24 -3.67 4.76
CA LEU A 288 -9.03 -4.68 3.73
C LEU A 288 -7.75 -4.39 2.96
N CYS A 289 -6.81 -5.34 2.93
CA CYS A 289 -5.53 -5.13 2.29
C CYS A 289 -5.08 -6.35 1.48
N GLY A 290 -4.40 -6.13 0.35
CA GLY A 290 -3.82 -7.19 -0.46
C GLY A 290 -4.26 -7.18 -1.91
N ASP A 291 -4.38 -8.36 -2.52
CA ASP A 291 -4.69 -8.52 -3.94
C ASP A 291 -6.00 -7.85 -4.35
N ALA A 292 -5.94 -6.96 -5.35
CA ALA A 292 -7.06 -6.09 -5.71
C ALA A 292 -8.38 -6.82 -6.00
N PRO A 293 -8.43 -7.89 -6.81
CA PRO A 293 -9.65 -8.66 -7.02
C PRO A 293 -10.26 -9.23 -5.73
N VAL A 294 -9.41 -9.67 -4.78
CA VAL A 294 -9.89 -10.22 -3.51
C VAL A 294 -10.39 -9.11 -2.59
N VAL A 295 -9.71 -7.96 -2.56
CA VAL A 295 -10.15 -6.77 -1.80
C VAL A 295 -11.52 -6.30 -2.31
N GLU A 296 -11.72 -6.21 -3.62
CA GLU A 296 -13.02 -5.86 -4.22
C GLU A 296 -14.12 -6.87 -3.88
N LEU A 297 -13.79 -8.16 -3.87
CA LEU A 297 -14.73 -9.20 -3.46
C LEU A 297 -15.12 -9.03 -1.99
N MET A 298 -14.14 -8.89 -1.08
CA MET A 298 -14.38 -8.66 0.34
C MET A 298 -15.22 -7.41 0.60
N GLN A 299 -14.95 -6.29 -0.08
CA GLN A 299 -15.75 -5.06 0.05
C GLN A 299 -17.22 -5.33 -0.24
N ARG A 300 -17.52 -6.03 -1.33
CA ARG A 300 -18.90 -6.38 -1.69
C ARG A 300 -19.54 -7.35 -0.71
N SER A 301 -18.84 -8.43 -0.36
CA SER A 301 -19.33 -9.45 0.56
C SER A 301 -19.66 -8.86 1.93
N PHE A 302 -18.78 -8.00 2.47
CA PHE A 302 -18.97 -7.41 3.80
C PHE A 302 -20.00 -6.29 3.80
N PHE A 303 -20.16 -5.54 2.70
CA PHE A 303 -21.27 -4.63 2.53
C PHE A 303 -22.62 -5.36 2.61
N PHE A 304 -22.76 -6.50 1.91
CA PHE A 304 -23.97 -7.31 1.99
C PHE A 304 -24.15 -8.01 3.34
N ALA A 305 -23.07 -8.21 4.11
CA ALA A 305 -23.11 -8.71 5.48
C ALA A 305 -23.37 -7.62 6.53
N GLY A 306 -23.72 -6.38 6.12
CA GLY A 306 -24.19 -5.32 7.01
C GLY A 306 -23.20 -4.18 7.28
N VAL A 307 -21.95 -4.23 6.76
CA VAL A 307 -20.99 -3.14 6.97
C VAL A 307 -21.38 -1.89 6.18
N SER A 308 -21.38 -0.74 6.82
CA SER A 308 -21.53 0.54 6.12
C SER A 308 -20.33 0.80 5.19
N MET A 309 -20.57 1.26 3.96
CA MET A 309 -19.51 1.63 3.02
C MET A 309 -18.55 2.68 3.58
N GLN A 310 -19.00 3.54 4.47
CA GLN A 310 -18.16 4.55 5.14
C GLN A 310 -17.18 3.96 6.15
N GLU A 311 -17.47 2.75 6.65
CA GLU A 311 -16.63 2.02 7.60
C GLU A 311 -15.72 0.98 6.91
N ILE A 312 -15.71 0.92 5.57
CA ILE A 312 -14.82 0.04 4.81
C ILE A 312 -13.63 0.84 4.29
N TYR A 313 -12.46 0.57 4.85
CA TYR A 313 -11.17 1.12 4.43
C TYR A 313 -10.42 0.04 3.65
N ALA A 314 -9.85 0.39 2.50
CA ALA A 314 -9.18 -0.59 1.64
C ALA A 314 -7.86 -0.06 1.07
N ASP A 315 -6.87 -0.94 1.02
CA ASP A 315 -5.59 -0.75 0.33
C ASP A 315 -5.38 -1.94 -0.63
N ALA A 316 -5.83 -1.77 -1.86
CA ALA A 316 -5.78 -2.78 -2.91
C ALA A 316 -4.43 -2.72 -3.65
N PHE A 317 -3.69 -3.83 -3.63
CA PHE A 317 -2.39 -3.91 -4.28
C PHE A 317 -2.52 -4.18 -5.77
N ALA A 318 -2.10 -3.24 -6.59
CA ALA A 318 -2.02 -3.40 -8.03
C ALA A 318 -0.65 -3.96 -8.42
N PHE A 319 -0.64 -5.18 -8.95
CA PHE A 319 0.57 -5.75 -9.55
C PHE A 319 0.68 -5.28 -10.99
N THR A 320 1.73 -4.51 -11.29
CA THR A 320 2.05 -4.20 -12.69
C THR A 320 2.83 -5.37 -13.26
N PRO A 321 2.37 -6.04 -14.32
CA PRO A 321 3.17 -7.04 -15.02
C PRO A 321 4.53 -6.45 -15.42
N ALA A 322 5.57 -7.28 -15.41
CA ALA A 322 6.86 -6.89 -15.95
C ALA A 322 6.66 -6.55 -17.44
N GLY A 323 6.77 -5.26 -17.80
CA GLY A 323 6.82 -4.77 -19.16
C GLY A 323 8.25 -4.71 -19.64
#